data_4896ae8d703dcfb138c8612956f1b2fe
#
_entry.id   4896ae8d703dcfb138c8612956f1b2fe
#
_cell.length_a   1.000
_cell.length_b   1.000
_cell.length_c   1.000
_cell.angle_alpha   90.00
_cell.angle_beta   90.00
_cell.angle_gamma   90.00
#
_symmetry.space_group_name_H-M   'P 1'
#
loop_
_entity.id
_entity.type
_entity.pdbx_description
1 polymer ?
#
loop_
_entity_poly.entity_id
_entity_poly.type
_entity_poly.pdbx_seq_one_letter_code
_entity_poly.pdbx_strand_id
1 'polypeptide(L)'
;MPSELIRFITFGSIGLFNAILDIFIWRFLVKRFDSSHNFTQSIKKLKLNNYSFAHTISFIITVISSYFLNKNLTWKDTISNDNLQSIKFFGVATISMVLTTIFLNFLTSKELESLILKTLPFGFVKKHYHIIAKLTTIGLSMITNYLGYKFFVFVK
;
A
#
# COMPACT_ATOMS: atom_id res chain seq x y z
N MET A 1 21.31 2.61 19.56
CA MET A 1 20.37 2.87 18.45
C MET A 1 20.54 1.78 17.39
N PRO A 2 19.47 1.22 16.85
CA PRO A 2 19.61 0.33 15.71
C PRO A 2 20.27 1.10 14.56
N SER A 3 21.12 0.41 13.76
CA SER A 3 21.67 1.03 12.56
C SER A 3 20.54 1.35 11.57
N GLU A 4 20.72 2.36 10.71
CA GLU A 4 19.74 2.73 9.69
C GLU A 4 19.38 1.52 8.80
N LEU A 5 20.34 0.64 8.56
CA LEU A 5 20.13 -0.59 7.81
C LEU A 5 19.11 -1.51 8.51
N ILE A 6 19.25 -1.70 9.82
CA ILE A 6 18.32 -2.53 10.60
C ILE A 6 16.90 -1.92 10.57
N ARG A 7 16.78 -0.60 10.71
CA ARG A 7 15.50 0.09 10.59
C ARG A 7 14.86 -0.12 9.22
N PHE A 8 15.64 0.03 8.15
CA PHE A 8 15.16 -0.16 6.79
C PHE A 8 14.70 -1.61 6.54
N ILE A 9 15.48 -2.59 7.01
CA ILE A 9 15.12 -4.02 6.91
C ILE A 9 13.84 -4.32 7.71
N THR A 10 13.75 -3.83 8.96
CA THR A 10 12.55 -4.02 9.79
C THR A 10 11.32 -3.39 9.14
N PHE A 11 11.46 -2.15 8.64
CA PHE A 11 10.40 -1.46 7.92
C PHE A 11 9.94 -2.25 6.68
N GLY A 12 10.89 -2.74 5.88
CA GLY A 12 10.61 -3.54 4.69
C GLY A 12 9.92 -4.86 5.02
N SER A 13 10.33 -5.53 6.09
CA SER A 13 9.69 -6.77 6.57
C SER A 13 8.25 -6.52 7.02
N ILE A 14 7.99 -5.42 7.73
CA ILE A 14 6.64 -4.99 8.12
C ILE A 14 5.81 -4.67 6.87
N GLY A 15 6.40 -3.97 5.90
CA GLY A 15 5.73 -3.66 4.63
C GLY A 15 5.32 -4.93 3.87
N LEU A 16 6.20 -5.93 3.80
CA LEU A 16 5.90 -7.22 3.18
C LEU A 16 4.79 -7.96 3.93
N PHE A 17 4.87 -8.02 5.26
CA PHE A 17 3.83 -8.61 6.09
C PHE A 17 2.46 -7.94 5.85
N ASN A 18 2.42 -6.60 5.85
CA ASN A 18 1.19 -5.86 5.60
C ASN A 18 0.65 -6.05 4.18
N ALA A 19 1.52 -6.21 3.17
CA ALA A 19 1.08 -6.52 1.80
C ALA A 19 0.41 -7.90 1.72
N ILE A 20 0.97 -8.91 2.40
CA ILE A 20 0.37 -10.24 2.49
C ILE A 20 -0.97 -10.18 3.24
N LEU A 21 -1.01 -9.44 4.35
CA LEU A 21 -2.20 -9.24 5.17
C LEU A 21 -3.31 -8.53 4.36
N ASP A 22 -2.97 -7.49 3.58
CA ASP A 22 -3.90 -6.78 2.71
C ASP A 22 -4.54 -7.72 1.68
N ILE A 23 -3.73 -8.51 0.98
CA ILE A 23 -4.22 -9.48 -0.01
C ILE A 23 -5.14 -10.51 0.65
N PHE A 24 -4.78 -11.00 1.84
CA PHE A 24 -5.57 -11.99 2.57
C PHE A 24 -6.94 -11.42 2.97
N ILE A 25 -6.95 -10.24 3.62
CA ILE A 25 -8.18 -9.56 4.05
C ILE A 25 -9.05 -9.22 2.83
N TRP A 26 -8.44 -8.64 1.79
CA TRP A 26 -9.16 -8.28 0.57
C TRP A 26 -9.86 -9.49 -0.07
N ARG A 27 -9.15 -10.62 -0.24
CA ARG A 27 -9.74 -11.85 -0.78
C ARG A 27 -10.88 -12.39 0.08
N PHE A 28 -10.69 -12.38 1.40
CA PHE A 28 -11.72 -12.81 2.35
C PHE A 28 -12.98 -11.95 2.23
N LEU A 29 -12.82 -10.63 2.20
CA LEU A 29 -13.92 -9.69 2.09
C LEU A 29 -14.64 -9.80 0.74
N VAL A 30 -13.91 -9.88 -0.37
CA VAL A 30 -14.51 -10.07 -1.70
C VAL A 30 -15.38 -11.32 -1.72
N LYS A 31 -14.84 -12.45 -1.27
CA LYS A 31 -15.60 -13.70 -1.19
C LYS A 31 -16.86 -13.56 -0.32
N ARG A 32 -16.75 -12.85 0.81
CA ARG A 32 -17.88 -12.64 1.72
C ARG A 32 -18.94 -11.72 1.12
N PHE A 33 -18.54 -10.66 0.42
CA PHE A 33 -19.45 -9.72 -0.20
C PHE A 33 -20.16 -10.30 -1.42
N ASP A 34 -19.45 -11.04 -2.26
CA ASP A 34 -20.05 -11.71 -3.42
C ASP A 34 -21.09 -12.77 -3.02
N SER A 35 -20.92 -13.38 -1.84
CA SER A 35 -21.87 -14.33 -1.29
C SER A 35 -23.12 -13.68 -0.67
N SER A 36 -23.13 -12.36 -0.46
CA SER A 36 -24.21 -11.62 0.18
C SER A 36 -24.98 -10.74 -0.80
N HIS A 37 -26.11 -11.23 -1.29
CA HIS A 37 -26.95 -10.54 -2.28
C HIS A 37 -27.41 -9.15 -1.80
N ASN A 38 -27.87 -9.04 -0.55
CA ASN A 38 -28.35 -7.79 0.04
C ASN A 38 -27.25 -6.75 0.18
N PHE A 39 -26.04 -7.18 0.54
CA PHE A 39 -24.88 -6.31 0.69
C PHE A 39 -24.43 -5.75 -0.67
N THR A 40 -24.39 -6.61 -1.68
CA THR A 40 -24.05 -6.21 -3.07
C THR A 40 -25.03 -5.16 -3.61
N GLN A 41 -26.32 -5.28 -3.33
CA GLN A 41 -27.30 -4.27 -3.74
C GLN A 41 -27.07 -2.91 -3.05
N SER A 42 -26.74 -2.92 -1.76
CA SER A 42 -26.49 -1.70 -0.99
C SER A 42 -25.25 -0.95 -1.50
N ILE A 43 -24.19 -1.65 -1.84
CA ILE A 43 -22.96 -1.06 -2.40
C ILE A 43 -23.18 -0.53 -3.82
N LYS A 44 -23.97 -1.21 -4.65
CA LYS A 44 -24.30 -0.74 -6.00
C LYS A 44 -25.06 0.60 -5.97
N LYS A 45 -25.90 0.85 -4.95
CA LYS A 45 -26.55 2.15 -4.75
C LYS A 45 -25.54 3.29 -4.56
N LEU A 46 -24.37 3.01 -3.97
CA LEU A 46 -23.27 3.97 -3.78
C LEU A 46 -22.35 4.09 -5.00
N LYS A 47 -22.69 3.46 -6.13
CA LYS A 47 -21.82 3.37 -7.35
C LYS A 47 -20.45 2.76 -7.09
N LEU A 48 -20.29 2.01 -6.01
CA LEU A 48 -19.07 1.28 -5.68
C LEU A 48 -19.22 -0.19 -6.11
N ASN A 49 -18.11 -0.83 -6.45
CA ASN A 49 -18.08 -2.27 -6.63
C ASN A 49 -17.54 -2.97 -5.37
N ASN A 50 -17.87 -4.25 -5.21
CA ASN A 50 -17.44 -5.04 -4.07
C ASN A 50 -15.91 -5.07 -3.90
N TYR A 51 -15.17 -5.06 -5.01
CA TYR A 51 -13.71 -5.08 -5.02
C TYR A 51 -13.11 -3.80 -4.44
N SER A 52 -13.62 -2.63 -4.85
CA SER A 52 -13.16 -1.34 -4.34
C SER A 52 -13.48 -1.16 -2.87
N PHE A 53 -14.68 -1.59 -2.44
CA PHE A 53 -15.08 -1.50 -1.05
C PHE A 53 -14.24 -2.43 -0.16
N ALA A 54 -14.02 -3.68 -0.59
CA ALA A 54 -13.14 -4.61 0.09
C ALA A 54 -11.69 -4.08 0.17
N HIS A 55 -11.20 -3.44 -0.91
CA HIS A 55 -9.87 -2.83 -0.92
C HIS A 55 -9.75 -1.68 0.08
N THR A 56 -10.76 -0.82 0.17
CA THR A 56 -10.76 0.27 1.16
C THR A 56 -10.67 -0.26 2.58
N ILE A 57 -11.46 -1.30 2.92
CA ILE A 57 -11.44 -1.88 4.26
C ILE A 57 -10.09 -2.56 4.54
N SER A 58 -9.59 -3.38 3.63
CA SER A 58 -8.30 -4.06 3.81
C SER A 58 -7.17 -3.04 3.97
N PHE A 59 -7.16 -1.98 3.17
CA PHE A 59 -6.20 -0.88 3.28
C PHE A 59 -6.25 -0.21 4.66
N ILE A 60 -7.43 0.15 5.17
CA ILE A 60 -7.56 0.77 6.49
C ILE A 60 -6.98 -0.14 7.58
N ILE A 61 -7.33 -1.43 7.57
CA ILE A 61 -6.84 -2.40 8.55
C ILE A 61 -5.32 -2.53 8.48
N THR A 62 -4.75 -2.61 7.28
CA THR A 62 -3.31 -2.77 7.09
C THR A 62 -2.53 -1.51 7.44
N VAL A 63 -3.08 -0.32 7.20
CA VAL A 63 -2.44 0.94 7.62
C VAL A 63 -2.42 1.05 9.14
N ILE A 64 -3.51 0.67 9.82
CA ILE A 64 -3.54 0.61 11.29
C ILE A 64 -2.50 -0.40 11.82
N SER A 65 -2.46 -1.61 11.27
CA SER A 65 -1.45 -2.62 11.59
C SER A 65 -0.03 -2.07 11.37
N SER A 66 0.19 -1.42 10.22
CA SER A 66 1.48 -0.79 9.87
C SER A 66 1.91 0.26 10.90
N TYR A 67 0.99 1.08 11.37
CA TYR A 67 1.29 2.08 12.40
C TYR A 67 1.82 1.43 13.69
N PHE A 68 1.09 0.46 14.23
CA PHE A 68 1.48 -0.19 15.48
C PHE A 68 2.80 -0.97 15.35
N LEU A 69 2.98 -1.71 14.25
CA LEU A 69 4.20 -2.47 14.03
C LEU A 69 5.41 -1.54 13.83
N ASN A 70 5.28 -0.51 13.03
CA ASN A 70 6.37 0.45 12.81
C ASN A 70 6.71 1.23 14.07
N LYS A 71 5.71 1.69 14.83
CA LYS A 71 5.93 2.38 16.10
C LYS A 71 6.72 1.52 17.09
N ASN A 72 6.36 0.25 17.24
CA ASN A 72 6.92 -0.60 18.28
C ASN A 72 8.21 -1.32 17.85
N LEU A 73 8.41 -1.58 16.56
CA LEU A 73 9.55 -2.37 16.07
C LEU A 73 10.59 -1.54 15.31
N THR A 74 10.15 -0.69 14.40
CA THR A 74 11.07 0.12 13.57
C THR A 74 11.55 1.36 14.30
N TRP A 75 10.64 2.06 14.99
CA TRP A 75 10.85 3.41 15.52
C TRP A 75 10.73 3.49 17.06
N LYS A 76 10.90 2.37 17.75
CA LYS A 76 10.72 2.26 19.20
C LYS A 76 11.55 3.24 20.04
N ASP A 77 12.67 3.70 19.54
CA ASP A 77 13.58 4.66 20.18
C ASP A 77 13.24 6.13 19.88
N THR A 78 12.22 6.37 19.04
CA THR A 78 11.74 7.70 18.68
C THR A 78 10.26 7.90 19.01
N ILE A 79 9.70 7.03 19.89
CA ILE A 79 8.32 7.15 20.33
C ILE A 79 8.20 8.43 21.14
N SER A 80 7.38 9.37 20.68
CA SER A 80 6.88 10.49 21.46
C SER A 80 5.45 10.19 21.92
N ASN A 81 5.06 10.73 23.08
CA ASN A 81 3.65 10.70 23.52
C ASN A 81 2.78 11.73 22.79
N ASP A 82 3.25 12.19 21.63
CA ASP A 82 2.56 13.16 20.81
C ASP A 82 1.39 12.51 20.08
N ASN A 83 0.17 12.93 20.39
CA ASN A 83 -1.04 12.50 19.69
C ASN A 83 -0.99 12.82 18.19
N LEU A 84 -0.17 13.79 17.79
CA LEU A 84 0.04 14.14 16.38
C LEU A 84 0.84 13.08 15.60
N GLN A 85 1.57 12.20 16.28
CA GLN A 85 2.40 11.18 15.61
C GLN A 85 1.56 10.23 14.75
N SER A 86 0.41 9.78 15.28
CA SER A 86 -0.53 8.96 14.53
C SER A 86 -1.14 9.72 13.34
N ILE A 87 -1.54 10.97 13.55
CA ILE A 87 -2.12 11.81 12.48
C ILE A 87 -1.09 12.01 11.35
N LYS A 88 0.15 12.33 11.69
CA LYS A 88 1.25 12.45 10.73
C LYS A 88 1.49 11.15 9.97
N PHE A 89 1.43 10.01 10.69
CA PHE A 89 1.60 8.68 10.06
C PHE A 89 0.52 8.41 9.00
N PHE A 90 -0.74 8.59 9.37
CA PHE A 90 -1.86 8.41 8.43
C PHE A 90 -1.81 9.43 7.28
N GLY A 91 -1.39 10.67 7.54
CA GLY A 91 -1.18 11.68 6.52
C GLY A 91 -0.14 11.26 5.47
N VAL A 92 1.03 10.80 5.91
CA VAL A 92 2.09 10.28 5.01
C VAL A 92 1.59 9.07 4.23
N ALA A 93 0.91 8.11 4.89
CA ALA A 93 0.36 6.92 4.22
C ALA A 93 -0.65 7.30 3.14
N THR A 94 -1.53 8.28 3.41
CA THR A 94 -2.53 8.77 2.45
C THR A 94 -1.87 9.46 1.26
N ILE A 95 -0.90 10.33 1.49
CA ILE A 95 -0.13 10.99 0.42
C ILE A 95 0.57 9.95 -0.45
N SER A 96 1.24 8.98 0.17
CA SER A 96 1.90 7.88 -0.54
C SER A 96 0.90 7.07 -1.37
N MET A 97 -0.29 6.77 -0.84
CA MET A 97 -1.33 6.07 -1.58
C MET A 97 -1.78 6.85 -2.83
N VAL A 98 -2.01 8.15 -2.69
CA VAL A 98 -2.41 9.00 -3.83
C VAL A 98 -1.32 9.02 -4.89
N LEU A 99 -0.06 9.28 -4.50
CA LEU A 99 1.08 9.32 -5.41
C LEU A 99 1.27 7.99 -6.14
N THR A 100 1.20 6.88 -5.42
CA THR A 100 1.38 5.55 -6.01
C THR A 100 0.21 5.13 -6.88
N THR A 101 -1.00 5.59 -6.59
CA THR A 101 -2.16 5.36 -7.45
C THR A 101 -2.01 6.12 -8.78
N ILE A 102 -1.61 7.40 -8.72
CA ILE A 102 -1.34 8.20 -9.93
C ILE A 102 -0.23 7.53 -10.76
N PHE A 103 0.84 7.11 -10.09
CA PHE A 103 1.97 6.44 -10.76
C PHE A 103 1.58 5.10 -11.38
N LEU A 104 0.77 4.29 -10.70
CA LEU A 104 0.26 3.04 -11.26
C LEU A 104 -0.61 3.29 -12.50
N ASN A 105 -1.52 4.25 -12.42
CA ASN A 105 -2.36 4.63 -13.56
C ASN A 105 -1.51 5.10 -14.75
N PHE A 106 -0.44 5.87 -14.49
CA PHE A 106 0.51 6.28 -15.51
C PHE A 106 1.21 5.07 -16.14
N LEU A 107 1.76 4.16 -15.32
CA LEU A 107 2.43 2.96 -15.81
C LEU A 107 1.49 2.06 -16.63
N THR A 108 0.21 1.98 -16.26
CA THR A 108 -0.79 1.13 -16.93
C THR A 108 -1.59 1.87 -18.00
N SER A 109 -1.19 3.10 -18.37
CA SER A 109 -1.78 3.81 -19.50
C SER A 109 -1.46 3.08 -20.82
N LYS A 110 -2.42 3.05 -21.73
CA LYS A 110 -2.27 2.35 -23.03
C LYS A 110 -1.07 2.83 -23.82
N GLU A 111 -0.79 4.13 -23.75
CA GLU A 111 0.33 4.78 -24.43
C GLU A 111 1.67 4.27 -23.92
N LEU A 112 1.85 4.30 -22.60
CA LEU A 112 3.11 3.88 -21.97
C LEU A 112 3.29 2.36 -22.06
N GLU A 113 2.25 1.59 -21.82
CA GLU A 113 2.27 0.13 -21.98
C GLU A 113 2.70 -0.26 -23.38
N SER A 114 2.09 0.34 -24.42
CA SER A 114 2.44 0.05 -25.82
C SER A 114 3.90 0.42 -26.14
N LEU A 115 4.37 1.55 -25.62
CA LEU A 115 5.75 2.00 -25.78
C LEU A 115 6.76 1.03 -25.14
N ILE A 116 6.51 0.63 -23.90
CA ILE A 116 7.39 -0.28 -23.16
C ILE A 116 7.42 -1.66 -23.82
N LEU A 117 6.28 -2.20 -24.21
CA LEU A 117 6.18 -3.51 -24.87
C LEU A 117 6.81 -3.51 -26.27
N LYS A 118 6.84 -2.37 -26.95
CA LYS A 118 7.55 -2.20 -28.22
C LYS A 118 9.08 -2.13 -28.02
N THR A 119 9.54 -1.45 -26.95
CA THR A 119 10.96 -1.26 -26.66
C THR A 119 11.59 -2.50 -25.98
N LEU A 120 10.81 -3.21 -25.16
CA LEU A 120 11.23 -4.41 -24.44
C LEU A 120 10.37 -5.62 -24.88
N PRO A 121 10.64 -6.20 -26.05
CA PRO A 121 9.81 -7.25 -26.64
C PRO A 121 9.96 -8.64 -25.99
N PHE A 122 10.42 -8.70 -24.73
CA PHE A 122 10.55 -9.94 -24.00
C PHE A 122 9.17 -10.54 -23.70
N GLY A 123 8.93 -11.77 -24.09
CA GLY A 123 7.65 -12.47 -23.88
C GLY A 123 7.20 -12.50 -22.41
N PHE A 124 8.18 -12.59 -21.48
CA PHE A 124 7.92 -12.50 -20.03
C PHE A 124 7.35 -11.13 -19.63
N VAL A 125 7.92 -10.03 -20.12
CA VAL A 125 7.44 -8.66 -19.82
C VAL A 125 6.02 -8.48 -20.34
N LYS A 126 5.76 -8.89 -21.58
CA LYS A 126 4.42 -8.81 -22.17
C LYS A 126 3.38 -9.58 -21.36
N LYS A 127 3.73 -10.79 -20.90
CA LYS A 127 2.83 -11.65 -20.11
C LYS A 127 2.57 -11.10 -18.70
N HIS A 128 3.55 -10.43 -18.10
CA HIS A 128 3.50 -10.01 -16.69
C HIS A 128 3.55 -8.50 -16.47
N TYR A 129 3.29 -7.70 -17.50
CA TYR A 129 3.43 -6.24 -17.47
C TYR A 129 2.73 -5.59 -16.28
N HIS A 130 1.45 -5.88 -16.07
CA HIS A 130 0.68 -5.29 -14.95
C HIS A 130 1.19 -5.72 -13.57
N ILE A 131 1.74 -6.93 -13.46
CA ILE A 131 2.38 -7.38 -12.22
C ILE A 131 3.66 -6.60 -11.97
N ILE A 132 4.48 -6.41 -13.00
CA ILE A 132 5.72 -5.62 -12.92
C ILE A 132 5.40 -4.17 -12.55
N ALA A 133 4.42 -3.54 -13.22
CA ALA A 133 3.96 -2.19 -12.89
C ALA A 133 3.50 -2.09 -11.42
N LYS A 134 2.75 -3.07 -10.94
CA LYS A 134 2.31 -3.11 -9.54
C LYS A 134 3.48 -3.27 -8.56
N LEU A 135 4.44 -4.14 -8.84
CA LEU A 135 5.63 -4.34 -8.00
C LEU A 135 6.49 -3.07 -7.95
N THR A 136 6.67 -2.39 -9.09
CA THR A 136 7.36 -1.10 -9.15
C THR A 136 6.66 -0.05 -8.28
N THR A 137 5.34 -0.01 -8.31
CA THR A 137 4.53 0.90 -7.49
C THR A 137 4.66 0.58 -5.99
N ILE A 138 4.69 -0.70 -5.61
CA ILE A 138 4.93 -1.12 -4.23
C ILE A 138 6.32 -0.67 -3.76
N GLY A 139 7.36 -0.85 -4.59
CA GLY A 139 8.71 -0.36 -4.28
C GLY A 139 8.74 1.16 -4.06
N LEU A 140 8.08 1.92 -4.91
CA LEU A 140 7.95 3.37 -4.76
C LEU A 140 7.22 3.74 -3.46
N SER A 141 6.11 3.05 -3.15
CA SER A 141 5.36 3.24 -1.90
C SER A 141 6.24 2.98 -0.67
N MET A 142 7.05 1.92 -0.71
CA MET A 142 7.96 1.59 0.38
C MET A 142 8.98 2.72 0.64
N ILE A 143 9.58 3.25 -0.42
CA ILE A 143 10.56 4.34 -0.31
C ILE A 143 9.90 5.62 0.21
N THR A 144 8.78 6.04 -0.38
CA THR A 144 8.07 7.27 0.02
C THR A 144 7.57 7.20 1.45
N ASN A 145 7.02 6.06 1.87
CA ASN A 145 6.58 5.85 3.26
C ASN A 145 7.76 5.84 4.23
N TYR A 146 8.85 5.14 3.92
CA TYR A 146 10.04 5.12 4.77
C TYR A 146 10.60 6.52 5.00
N LEU A 147 10.80 7.29 3.93
CA LEU A 147 11.31 8.65 4.03
C LEU A 147 10.32 9.57 4.75
N GLY A 148 9.03 9.47 4.44
CA GLY A 148 7.99 10.23 5.11
C GLY A 148 7.93 9.92 6.62
N TYR A 149 7.99 8.67 7.01
CA TYR A 149 7.98 8.29 8.42
C TYR A 149 9.26 8.73 9.12
N LYS A 150 10.41 8.58 8.50
CA LYS A 150 11.70 9.00 9.08
C LYS A 150 11.77 10.51 9.31
N PHE A 151 11.34 11.33 8.35
CA PHE A 151 11.54 12.77 8.41
C PHE A 151 10.37 13.57 8.95
N PHE A 152 9.15 13.02 8.97
CA PHE A 152 7.96 13.77 9.41
C PHE A 152 7.24 13.17 10.60
N VAL A 153 7.29 11.84 10.76
CA VAL A 153 6.50 11.15 11.81
C VAL A 153 7.34 10.84 13.03
N PHE A 154 8.47 10.17 12.83
CA PHE A 154 9.33 9.67 13.90
C PHE A 154 10.60 10.51 14.04
N VAL A 155 10.43 11.82 13.99
CA VAL A 155 11.51 12.79 14.24
C VAL A 155 11.79 12.83 15.73
N LYS A 156 13.09 12.88 16.11
CA LYS A 156 13.53 13.14 17.48
C LYS A 156 13.38 14.59 17.82
#